data_dd331d6ade23b5ed9380e206f8fa8026
#
_entry.id   dd331d6ade23b5ed9380e206f8fa8026
#
_cell.length_a   1.000
_cell.length_b   1.000
_cell.length_c   1.000
_cell.angle_alpha   90.00
_cell.angle_beta   90.00
_cell.angle_gamma   90.00
#
_symmetry.space_group_name_H-M   'P 1'
#
loop_
_entity.id
_entity.type
_entity.pdbx_description
1 polymer ?
#
loop_
_entity_poly.entity_id
_entity_poly.type
_entity_poly.pdbx_seq_one_letter_code
_entity_poly.pdbx_strand_id
1 'polypeptide(L)'
;TYVTGYVDENQLNYLGGFPGDGLKDLFGVISEEIDTLYPSDHNRVHFAEMPEGEVRDYAEVLRVADGTNVLGTYEQDYYKGMAAVTERTCQNGSAMYIAARLDDASMQHLYARTLKKAGVSMYKLPYGVERHTREADGMRYVFYLNDTTVPQIVSGVEGIDLLTGEVIKGILTLEPYGVACVKE
;
A
#
# COMPACT_ATOMS: atom_id res chain seq x y z
N THR A 1 9.10 -1.15 0.93
CA THR A 1 9.02 -2.07 -0.21
C THR A 1 10.41 -2.43 -0.67
N TYR A 2 10.53 -3.33 -1.64
CA TYR A 2 11.78 -3.68 -2.31
C TYR A 2 12.57 -2.44 -2.78
N VAL A 3 13.86 -2.58 -3.02
CA VAL A 3 14.87 -1.53 -3.30
C VAL A 3 14.97 -0.42 -2.25
N THR A 4 14.42 -0.65 -1.06
CA THR A 4 14.49 0.32 0.03
C THR A 4 15.91 0.35 0.62
N GLY A 5 16.49 1.56 0.71
CA GLY A 5 17.81 1.76 1.33
C GLY A 5 18.98 1.14 0.56
N TYR A 6 18.91 1.12 -0.76
CA TYR A 6 20.00 0.64 -1.62
C TYR A 6 21.09 1.70 -1.81
N VAL A 7 20.74 2.96 -1.70
CA VAL A 7 21.65 4.08 -1.86
C VAL A 7 21.66 4.96 -0.60
N ASP A 8 22.79 5.57 -0.32
CA ASP A 8 22.97 6.55 0.74
C ASP A 8 22.56 7.98 0.29
N GLU A 9 22.75 8.97 1.16
CA GLU A 9 22.44 10.38 0.87
C GLU A 9 23.30 10.98 -0.25
N ASN A 10 24.41 10.32 -0.62
CA ASN A 10 25.29 10.72 -1.73
C ASN A 10 24.96 9.99 -3.03
N GLN A 11 23.87 9.22 -3.07
CA GLN A 11 23.46 8.37 -4.19
C GLN A 11 24.47 7.25 -4.53
N LEU A 12 25.25 6.84 -3.55
CA LEU A 12 26.16 5.70 -3.67
C LEU A 12 25.49 4.44 -3.11
N ASN A 13 25.79 3.29 -3.71
CA ASN A 13 25.31 2.01 -3.19
C ASN A 13 25.76 1.80 -1.75
N TYR A 14 24.83 1.39 -0.91
CA TYR A 14 25.08 1.17 0.50
C TYR A 14 26.05 -0.02 0.68
N LEU A 15 27.19 0.23 1.31
CA LEU A 15 28.15 -0.83 1.63
C LEU A 15 27.66 -1.65 2.83
N GLY A 16 27.71 -2.98 2.73
CA GLY A 16 27.31 -3.87 3.83
C GLY A 16 25.90 -4.48 3.67
N GLY A 17 25.34 -4.41 2.48
CA GLY A 17 24.08 -5.09 2.11
C GLY A 17 22.83 -4.24 2.39
N PHE A 18 21.70 -4.70 1.87
CA PHE A 18 20.43 -3.99 1.84
C PHE A 18 19.39 -4.60 2.80
N PRO A 19 18.42 -3.81 3.25
CA PRO A 19 18.36 -2.35 3.26
C PRO A 19 19.49 -1.74 4.09
N GLY A 20 19.82 -0.46 3.90
CA GLY A 20 20.91 0.22 4.60
C GLY A 20 20.77 0.21 6.12
N ASP A 21 21.80 0.70 6.83
CA ASP A 21 21.84 0.71 8.29
C ASP A 21 20.64 1.37 8.95
N GLY A 22 20.22 0.83 10.09
CA GLY A 22 19.00 1.21 10.78
C GLY A 22 17.75 0.57 10.18
N LEU A 23 17.68 0.41 8.85
CA LEU A 23 16.54 -0.25 8.19
C LEU A 23 16.59 -1.78 8.35
N LYS A 24 17.79 -2.37 8.40
CA LYS A 24 17.93 -3.81 8.70
C LYS A 24 17.33 -4.16 10.05
N ASP A 25 17.63 -3.36 11.06
CA ASP A 25 17.10 -3.57 12.41
C ASP A 25 15.60 -3.27 12.47
N LEU A 26 15.16 -2.22 11.79
CA LEU A 26 13.75 -1.82 11.73
C LEU A 26 12.89 -2.92 11.10
N PHE A 27 13.29 -3.44 9.94
CA PHE A 27 12.53 -4.46 9.21
C PHE A 27 12.86 -5.89 9.63
N GLY A 28 14.03 -6.12 10.25
CA GLY A 28 14.52 -7.44 10.61
C GLY A 28 14.80 -8.31 9.39
N VAL A 29 15.30 -7.71 8.30
CA VAL A 29 15.62 -8.42 7.05
C VAL A 29 16.93 -7.93 6.45
N ILE A 30 17.55 -8.80 5.67
CA ILE A 30 18.67 -8.49 4.79
C ILE A 30 18.34 -9.10 3.42
N SER A 31 18.39 -8.29 2.37
CA SER A 31 18.29 -8.76 1.00
C SER A 31 19.64 -9.33 0.58
N GLU A 32 19.70 -10.62 0.34
CA GLU A 32 20.92 -11.35 -0.03
C GLU A 32 21.10 -11.44 -1.54
N GLU A 33 20.00 -11.50 -2.26
CA GLU A 33 19.99 -11.64 -3.72
C GLU A 33 18.76 -10.97 -4.32
N ILE A 34 18.87 -10.57 -5.58
CA ILE A 34 17.78 -10.00 -6.38
C ILE A 34 17.57 -10.91 -7.57
N ASP A 35 16.32 -11.33 -7.77
CA ASP A 35 15.88 -12.02 -8.95
C ASP A 35 15.01 -11.09 -9.82
N THR A 36 15.32 -11.04 -11.10
CA THR A 36 14.57 -10.25 -12.08
C THR A 36 13.79 -11.20 -12.98
N LEU A 37 12.46 -11.15 -12.84
CA LEU A 37 11.57 -12.01 -13.64
C LEU A 37 11.36 -11.40 -15.03
N TYR A 38 11.61 -12.21 -16.06
CA TYR A 38 11.26 -11.84 -17.43
C TYR A 38 9.73 -11.95 -17.64
N PRO A 39 9.18 -11.35 -18.71
CA PRO A 39 7.73 -11.40 -18.99
C PRO A 39 7.13 -12.81 -19.09
N SER A 40 7.96 -13.81 -19.37
CA SER A 40 7.57 -15.22 -19.41
C SER A 40 7.65 -15.94 -18.06
N ASP A 41 8.31 -15.32 -17.10
CA ASP A 41 8.56 -15.93 -15.78
C ASP A 41 7.43 -15.56 -14.83
N HIS A 42 7.04 -16.52 -14.01
CA HIS A 42 5.96 -16.35 -13.06
C HIS A 42 6.40 -16.86 -11.70
N ASN A 43 6.13 -16.06 -10.67
CA ASN A 43 6.19 -16.51 -9.30
C ASN A 43 4.94 -16.02 -8.55
N ARG A 44 4.68 -16.60 -7.41
CA ARG A 44 3.56 -16.23 -6.55
C ARG A 44 4.02 -16.13 -5.11
N VAL A 45 3.24 -15.40 -4.34
CA VAL A 45 3.38 -15.35 -2.89
C VAL A 45 2.16 -15.99 -2.26
N HIS A 46 2.39 -17.03 -1.47
CA HIS A 46 1.39 -17.62 -0.61
C HIS A 46 1.28 -16.83 0.69
N PHE A 47 0.06 -16.46 1.06
CA PHE A 47 -0.28 -15.79 2.31
C PHE A 47 -1.22 -16.67 3.14
N ALA A 48 -1.05 -16.69 4.46
CA ALA A 48 -1.94 -17.46 5.34
C ALA A 48 -3.34 -16.83 5.50
N GLU A 49 -3.45 -15.50 5.37
CA GLU A 49 -4.66 -14.75 5.73
C GLU A 49 -5.28 -13.96 4.56
N MET A 50 -4.74 -14.08 3.35
CA MET A 50 -5.24 -13.39 2.17
C MET A 50 -5.00 -14.23 0.91
N PRO A 51 -5.66 -13.92 -0.23
CA PRO A 51 -5.41 -14.62 -1.48
C PRO A 51 -3.95 -14.60 -1.92
N GLU A 52 -3.55 -15.58 -2.69
CA GLU A 52 -2.22 -15.62 -3.32
C GLU A 52 -1.99 -14.38 -4.19
N GLY A 53 -0.78 -13.85 -4.14
CA GLY A 53 -0.35 -12.71 -4.93
C GLY A 53 0.56 -13.13 -6.09
N GLU A 54 0.43 -12.47 -7.23
CA GLU A 54 1.34 -12.59 -8.35
C GLU A 54 2.58 -11.72 -8.14
N VAL A 55 3.77 -12.28 -8.38
CA VAL A 55 5.04 -11.54 -8.40
C VAL A 55 5.36 -11.14 -9.82
N ARG A 56 5.71 -9.88 -10.01
CA ARG A 56 6.06 -9.29 -11.31
C ARG A 56 7.46 -8.70 -11.27
N ASP A 57 8.19 -8.88 -12.33
CA ASP A 57 9.45 -8.21 -12.68
C ASP A 57 10.59 -8.34 -11.65
N TYR A 58 10.29 -8.36 -10.33
CA TYR A 58 11.31 -8.17 -9.31
C TYR A 58 10.99 -8.93 -8.02
N ALA A 59 11.97 -9.67 -7.51
CA ALA A 59 11.94 -10.37 -6.24
C ALA A 59 13.28 -10.24 -5.50
N GLU A 60 13.24 -10.07 -4.19
CA GLU A 60 14.41 -10.14 -3.32
C GLU A 60 14.39 -11.43 -2.51
N VAL A 61 15.51 -12.08 -2.42
CA VAL A 61 15.72 -13.23 -1.55
C VAL A 61 16.18 -12.72 -0.18
N LEU A 62 15.34 -12.89 0.83
CA LEU A 62 15.54 -12.33 2.15
C LEU A 62 16.12 -13.35 3.13
N ARG A 63 17.11 -12.92 3.90
CA ARG A 63 17.42 -13.49 5.20
C ARG A 63 16.65 -12.73 6.26
N VAL A 64 15.87 -13.47 7.06
CA VAL A 64 14.98 -12.93 8.08
C VAL A 64 15.58 -13.13 9.47
N ALA A 65 15.60 -12.05 10.25
CA ALA A 65 16.09 -12.09 11.63
C ALA A 65 15.04 -12.63 12.61
N ASP A 66 15.49 -13.18 13.73
CA ASP A 66 14.60 -13.64 14.80
C ASP A 66 13.64 -12.53 15.27
N GLY A 67 12.42 -12.91 15.60
CA GLY A 67 11.36 -11.98 16.01
C GLY A 67 10.71 -11.20 14.87
N THR A 68 11.00 -11.54 13.62
CA THR A 68 10.31 -11.00 12.44
C THR A 68 9.28 -12.03 11.92
N ASN A 69 8.03 -11.63 11.77
CA ASN A 69 6.97 -12.49 11.28
C ASN A 69 6.98 -12.54 9.74
N VAL A 70 6.91 -13.72 9.18
CA VAL A 70 6.74 -13.93 7.74
C VAL A 70 5.25 -13.97 7.44
N LEU A 71 4.77 -13.02 6.63
CA LEU A 71 3.37 -12.91 6.23
C LEU A 71 3.09 -13.60 4.91
N GLY A 72 4.10 -13.68 4.03
CA GLY A 72 3.99 -14.32 2.74
C GLY A 72 5.32 -14.94 2.32
N THR A 73 5.23 -16.08 1.62
CA THR A 73 6.38 -16.84 1.11
C THR A 73 6.27 -17.09 -0.38
N TYR A 74 7.42 -17.12 -1.07
CA TYR A 74 7.46 -17.47 -2.49
C TYR A 74 7.05 -18.92 -2.74
N GLU A 75 6.37 -19.18 -3.86
CA GLU A 75 5.90 -20.52 -4.20
C GLU A 75 6.74 -21.25 -5.24
N GLN A 76 7.55 -20.55 -5.98
CA GLN A 76 8.32 -21.11 -7.09
C GLN A 76 9.79 -20.71 -7.00
N ASP A 77 10.58 -21.31 -7.90
CA ASP A 77 12.01 -21.11 -8.05
C ASP A 77 12.86 -21.65 -6.88
N TYR A 78 14.19 -21.42 -6.94
CA TYR A 78 15.16 -21.89 -5.92
C TYR A 78 14.92 -21.26 -4.55
N TYR A 79 14.23 -20.12 -4.47
CA TYR A 79 13.85 -19.44 -3.24
C TYR A 79 12.42 -19.76 -2.77
N LYS A 80 11.81 -20.82 -3.29
CA LYS A 80 10.52 -21.32 -2.81
C LYS A 80 10.52 -21.53 -1.30
N GLY A 81 9.48 -21.01 -0.64
CA GLY A 81 9.32 -21.05 0.82
C GLY A 81 10.08 -19.96 1.57
N MET A 82 10.92 -19.19 0.90
CA MET A 82 11.57 -18.01 1.50
C MET A 82 10.60 -16.84 1.62
N ALA A 83 10.91 -15.92 2.53
CA ALA A 83 10.04 -14.81 2.85
C ALA A 83 9.96 -13.80 1.70
N ALA A 84 8.74 -13.43 1.29
CA ALA A 84 8.44 -12.39 0.33
C ALA A 84 7.82 -11.14 0.99
N VAL A 85 7.08 -11.33 2.08
CA VAL A 85 6.50 -10.24 2.86
C VAL A 85 6.71 -10.53 4.34
N THR A 86 7.26 -9.56 5.06
CA THR A 86 7.54 -9.68 6.49
C THR A 86 6.97 -8.52 7.29
N GLU A 87 6.77 -8.74 8.58
CA GLU A 87 6.37 -7.71 9.53
C GLU A 87 7.13 -7.87 10.83
N ARG A 88 7.75 -6.79 11.31
CA ARG A 88 8.44 -6.74 12.59
C ARG A 88 7.77 -5.74 13.52
N THR A 89 7.56 -6.13 14.78
CA THR A 89 7.08 -5.21 15.80
C THR A 89 8.25 -4.33 16.27
N CYS A 90 8.02 -3.03 16.26
CA CYS A 90 9.01 -2.03 16.66
C CYS A 90 8.37 -1.08 17.69
N GLN A 91 8.80 -1.13 18.94
CA GLN A 91 8.22 -0.33 20.01
C GLN A 91 6.68 -0.40 20.04
N ASN A 92 6.01 0.71 19.77
CA ASN A 92 4.54 0.82 19.75
C ASN A 92 3.92 0.63 18.35
N GLY A 93 4.72 0.29 17.36
CA GLY A 93 4.29 0.13 15.98
C GLY A 93 4.78 -1.17 15.35
N SER A 94 4.70 -1.22 14.04
CA SER A 94 5.30 -2.31 13.26
C SER A 94 5.81 -1.79 11.92
N ALA A 95 6.84 -2.46 11.41
CA ALA A 95 7.42 -2.21 10.12
C ALA A 95 7.17 -3.40 9.20
N MET A 96 6.60 -3.17 8.03
CA MET A 96 6.37 -4.20 7.00
C MET A 96 7.37 -4.02 5.87
N TYR A 97 7.98 -5.13 5.45
CA TYR A 97 8.83 -5.17 4.26
C TYR A 97 8.20 -6.06 3.20
N ILE A 98 8.11 -5.56 1.98
CA ILE A 98 7.58 -6.27 0.81
C ILE A 98 8.74 -6.42 -0.17
N ALA A 99 9.24 -7.63 -0.32
CA ALA A 99 10.46 -7.97 -1.06
C ALA A 99 10.21 -8.20 -2.57
N ALA A 100 8.97 -8.12 -3.03
CA ALA A 100 8.61 -8.38 -4.40
C ALA A 100 7.70 -7.29 -4.96
N ARG A 101 7.71 -7.12 -6.28
CA ARG A 101 6.69 -6.35 -6.97
C ARG A 101 5.44 -7.22 -7.09
N LEU A 102 4.50 -7.00 -6.21
CA LEU A 102 3.22 -7.71 -6.18
C LEU A 102 2.20 -7.05 -7.11
N ASP A 103 1.17 -7.82 -7.47
CA ASP A 103 -0.01 -7.30 -8.15
C ASP A 103 -0.80 -6.31 -7.29
N ASP A 104 -1.65 -5.51 -7.94
CA ASP A 104 -2.38 -4.41 -7.29
C ASP A 104 -3.36 -4.92 -6.22
N ALA A 105 -3.99 -6.08 -6.42
CA ALA A 105 -4.93 -6.65 -5.46
C ALA A 105 -4.22 -7.04 -4.17
N SER A 106 -3.07 -7.70 -4.26
CA SER A 106 -2.21 -8.04 -3.12
C SER A 106 -1.73 -6.81 -2.38
N MET A 107 -1.28 -5.78 -3.12
CA MET A 107 -0.87 -4.51 -2.51
C MET A 107 -2.01 -3.82 -1.78
N GLN A 108 -3.23 -3.79 -2.34
CA GLN A 108 -4.41 -3.24 -1.69
C GLN A 108 -4.73 -3.98 -0.38
N HIS A 109 -4.64 -5.31 -0.35
CA HIS A 109 -4.85 -6.10 0.86
C HIS A 109 -3.82 -5.78 1.94
N LEU A 110 -2.54 -5.69 1.59
CA LEU A 110 -1.46 -5.35 2.52
C LEU A 110 -1.60 -3.92 3.08
N TYR A 111 -1.94 -2.95 2.24
CA TYR A 111 -2.24 -1.59 2.68
C TYR A 111 -3.46 -1.55 3.59
N ALA A 112 -4.55 -2.21 3.24
CA ALA A 112 -5.75 -2.27 4.04
C ALA A 112 -5.48 -2.86 5.44
N ARG A 113 -4.70 -3.95 5.50
CA ARG A 113 -4.24 -4.55 6.76
C ARG A 113 -3.43 -3.56 7.60
N THR A 114 -2.49 -2.86 6.97
CA THR A 114 -1.61 -1.90 7.64
C THR A 114 -2.39 -0.70 8.18
N LEU A 115 -3.27 -0.11 7.37
CA LEU A 115 -4.12 1.02 7.76
C LEU A 115 -5.08 0.65 8.90
N LYS A 116 -5.70 -0.53 8.82
CA LYS A 116 -6.54 -1.06 9.90
C LYS A 116 -5.77 -1.19 11.22
N LYS A 117 -4.54 -1.74 11.16
CA LYS A 117 -3.66 -1.86 12.33
C LYS A 117 -3.25 -0.51 12.91
N ALA A 118 -3.05 0.48 12.05
CA ALA A 118 -2.73 1.85 12.44
C ALA A 118 -3.95 2.66 12.94
N GLY A 119 -5.16 2.08 12.94
CA GLY A 119 -6.39 2.78 13.31
C GLY A 119 -6.83 3.84 12.31
N VAL A 120 -6.32 3.79 11.07
CA VAL A 120 -6.70 4.71 10.00
C VAL A 120 -7.97 4.22 9.32
N SER A 121 -8.98 5.09 9.28
CA SER A 121 -10.24 4.78 8.61
C SER A 121 -10.05 4.74 7.09
N MET A 122 -10.59 3.69 6.48
CA MET A 122 -10.63 3.56 5.03
C MET A 122 -12.04 3.84 4.52
N TYR A 123 -12.12 4.48 3.37
CA TYR A 123 -13.37 4.72 2.66
C TYR A 123 -13.42 3.86 1.40
N LYS A 124 -14.56 3.23 1.15
CA LYS A 124 -14.77 2.49 -0.09
C LYS A 124 -15.20 3.49 -1.17
N LEU A 125 -14.25 3.85 -2.00
CA LEU A 125 -14.45 4.79 -3.11
C LEU A 125 -14.41 4.05 -4.45
N PRO A 126 -15.09 4.56 -5.49
CA PRO A 126 -14.88 4.13 -6.85
C PRO A 126 -13.44 4.37 -7.31
N TYR A 127 -12.99 3.59 -8.31
CA TYR A 127 -11.69 3.80 -8.92
C TYR A 127 -11.56 5.23 -9.46
N GLY A 128 -10.41 5.86 -9.19
CA GLY A 128 -10.12 7.23 -9.62
C GLY A 128 -10.90 8.32 -8.87
N VAL A 129 -11.50 8.00 -7.72
CA VAL A 129 -12.09 9.02 -6.84
C VAL A 129 -11.20 9.19 -5.61
N GLU A 130 -10.75 10.40 -5.40
CA GLU A 130 -10.05 10.82 -4.20
C GLU A 130 -11.00 11.47 -3.19
N ARG A 131 -10.70 11.29 -1.90
CA ARG A 131 -11.43 11.90 -0.79
C ARG A 131 -10.47 12.54 0.20
N HIS A 132 -10.62 13.84 0.43
CA HIS A 132 -9.84 14.59 1.39
C HIS A 132 -10.75 15.29 2.40
N THR A 133 -10.31 15.39 3.65
CA THR A 133 -11.08 16.05 4.71
C THR A 133 -10.32 17.24 5.27
N ARG A 134 -11.02 18.32 5.57
CA ARG A 134 -10.53 19.47 6.32
C ARG A 134 -11.56 19.84 7.39
N GLU A 135 -11.07 20.37 8.49
CA GLU A 135 -11.92 20.87 9.59
C GLU A 135 -11.56 22.33 9.84
N ALA A 136 -12.56 23.16 9.91
CA ALA A 136 -12.44 24.57 10.25
C ALA A 136 -13.72 25.04 10.98
N ASP A 137 -13.55 25.82 12.04
CA ASP A 137 -14.63 26.41 12.83
C ASP A 137 -15.68 25.39 13.33
N GLY A 138 -15.22 24.19 13.70
CA GLY A 138 -16.08 23.10 14.15
C GLY A 138 -16.92 22.45 13.05
N MET A 139 -16.70 22.80 11.80
CA MET A 139 -17.34 22.22 10.61
C MET A 139 -16.36 21.33 9.87
N ARG A 140 -16.91 20.29 9.24
CA ARG A 140 -16.17 19.34 8.42
C ARG A 140 -16.45 19.57 6.95
N TYR A 141 -15.39 19.65 6.17
CA TYR A 141 -15.42 19.82 4.73
C TYR A 141 -14.77 18.61 4.06
N VAL A 142 -15.49 17.94 3.20
CA VAL A 142 -15.03 16.76 2.48
C VAL A 142 -14.95 17.07 0.99
N PHE A 143 -13.76 16.95 0.45
CA PHE A 143 -13.51 17.15 -0.98
C PHE A 143 -13.50 15.78 -1.67
N TYR A 144 -14.25 15.68 -2.76
CA TYR A 144 -14.26 14.54 -3.64
C TYR A 144 -13.79 14.98 -5.01
N LEU A 145 -12.86 14.23 -5.58
CA LEU A 145 -12.28 14.51 -6.91
C LEU A 145 -12.38 13.24 -7.75
N ASN A 146 -12.92 13.36 -8.94
CA ASN A 146 -12.95 12.31 -9.95
C ASN A 146 -11.83 12.57 -10.96
N ASP A 147 -10.79 11.73 -10.99
CA ASP A 147 -9.67 11.85 -11.93
C ASP A 147 -9.86 11.04 -13.22
N THR A 148 -11.07 10.49 -13.41
CA THR A 148 -11.40 9.65 -14.57
C THR A 148 -12.18 10.39 -15.65
N THR A 149 -12.20 9.81 -16.84
CA THR A 149 -12.95 10.32 -18.01
C THR A 149 -14.42 9.90 -18.02
N VAL A 150 -14.90 9.22 -16.96
CA VAL A 150 -16.29 8.76 -16.83
C VAL A 150 -16.91 9.25 -15.54
N PRO A 151 -18.24 9.44 -15.49
CA PRO A 151 -18.92 9.79 -14.25
C PRO A 151 -18.70 8.72 -13.16
N GLN A 152 -18.56 9.16 -11.91
CA GLN A 152 -18.39 8.29 -10.75
C GLN A 152 -19.49 8.55 -9.72
N ILE A 153 -19.92 7.50 -9.04
CA ILE A 153 -20.95 7.54 -8.00
C ILE A 153 -20.36 7.19 -6.66
N VAL A 154 -20.43 8.13 -5.72
CA VAL A 154 -19.99 7.92 -4.34
C VAL A 154 -21.22 7.77 -3.45
N SER A 155 -21.33 6.64 -2.76
CA SER A 155 -22.44 6.35 -1.85
C SER A 155 -22.12 6.76 -0.42
N GLY A 156 -23.16 7.05 0.36
CA GLY A 156 -23.04 7.39 1.78
C GLY A 156 -22.54 8.81 2.04
N VAL A 157 -22.74 9.72 1.09
CA VAL A 157 -22.40 11.14 1.21
C VAL A 157 -23.61 11.91 1.65
N GLU A 158 -23.52 12.66 2.75
CA GLU A 158 -24.57 13.54 3.24
C GLU A 158 -23.99 14.94 3.52
N GLY A 159 -24.74 15.99 3.20
CA GLY A 159 -24.33 17.36 3.43
C GLY A 159 -24.76 18.31 2.31
N ILE A 160 -24.09 19.44 2.23
CA ILE A 160 -24.31 20.46 1.19
C ILE A 160 -23.04 20.59 0.36
N ASP A 161 -23.16 20.38 -0.96
CA ASP A 161 -22.06 20.72 -1.85
C ASP A 161 -21.96 22.25 -1.97
N LEU A 162 -20.85 22.79 -1.52
CA LEU A 162 -20.61 24.23 -1.50
C LEU A 162 -20.34 24.83 -2.90
N LEU A 163 -20.04 23.99 -3.88
CA LEU A 163 -19.79 24.46 -5.25
C LEU A 163 -21.10 24.66 -6.02
N THR A 164 -22.10 23.81 -5.78
CA THR A 164 -23.40 23.83 -6.47
C THR A 164 -24.53 24.37 -5.61
N GLY A 165 -24.39 24.30 -4.27
CA GLY A 165 -25.45 24.58 -3.30
C GLY A 165 -26.45 23.44 -3.12
N GLU A 166 -26.25 22.31 -3.76
CA GLU A 166 -27.17 21.17 -3.69
C GLU A 166 -27.02 20.41 -2.36
N VAL A 167 -28.18 19.93 -1.84
CA VAL A 167 -28.21 19.06 -0.66
C VAL A 167 -28.06 17.61 -1.12
N ILE A 168 -26.99 16.97 -0.68
CA ILE A 168 -26.70 15.57 -0.99
C ILE A 168 -27.29 14.67 0.10
N LYS A 169 -28.03 13.63 -0.33
CA LYS A 169 -28.70 12.67 0.54
C LYS A 169 -28.36 11.24 0.11
N GLY A 170 -27.19 10.78 0.53
CA GLY A 170 -26.74 9.41 0.33
C GLY A 170 -25.95 9.14 -0.95
N ILE A 171 -26.16 9.89 -2.04
CA ILE A 171 -25.47 9.67 -3.32
C ILE A 171 -24.92 10.98 -3.87
N LEU A 172 -23.63 10.97 -4.16
CA LEU A 172 -22.94 12.05 -4.89
C LEU A 172 -22.52 11.53 -6.26
N THR A 173 -22.95 12.20 -7.33
CA THR A 173 -22.47 11.94 -8.69
C THR A 173 -21.41 12.98 -9.04
N LEU A 174 -20.26 12.51 -9.46
CA LEU A 174 -19.15 13.35 -9.94
C LEU A 174 -19.04 13.15 -11.46
N GLU A 175 -19.19 14.22 -12.20
CA GLU A 175 -18.92 14.21 -13.65
C GLU A 175 -17.45 13.86 -13.94
N PRO A 176 -17.08 13.53 -15.20
CA PRO A 176 -15.69 13.35 -15.58
C PRO A 176 -14.84 14.55 -15.15
N TYR A 177 -13.74 14.29 -14.43
CA TYR A 177 -12.88 15.33 -13.82
C TYR A 177 -13.63 16.29 -12.88
N GLY A 178 -14.81 15.88 -12.42
CA GLY A 178 -15.65 16.66 -11.51
C GLY A 178 -15.11 16.71 -10.09
N VAL A 179 -15.46 17.79 -9.40
CA VAL A 179 -15.07 18.05 -8.00
C VAL A 179 -16.32 18.42 -7.22
N ALA A 180 -16.40 17.98 -5.97
CA ALA A 180 -17.40 18.45 -5.01
C ALA A 180 -16.72 18.82 -3.68
N CYS A 181 -17.25 19.83 -2.98
CA CYS A 181 -16.84 20.23 -1.66
C CYS A 181 -18.06 20.14 -0.73
N VAL A 182 -18.19 19.05 -0.01
CA VAL A 182 -19.33 18.75 0.84
C VAL A 182 -19.08 19.23 2.26
N LYS A 183 -19.98 20.09 2.75
CA LYS A 183 -20.02 20.49 4.16
C LYS A 183 -20.93 19.51 4.90
N GLU A 184 -20.37 18.75 5.83
CA GLU A 184 -21.04 17.78 6.73
C GLU A 184 -21.45 18.44 8.06
#